data_72638cc3afeaf78de437c380f21ac932
#
_entry.id   72638cc3afeaf78de437c380f21ac932
#
_cell.length_a   1.000
_cell.length_b   1.000
_cell.length_c   1.000
_cell.angle_alpha   90.00
_cell.angle_beta   90.00
_cell.angle_gamma   90.00
#
_symmetry.space_group_name_H-M   'P 1'
#
loop_
_entity.id
_entity.type
_entity.pdbx_description
1 polymer ?
#
loop_
_entity_poly.entity_id
_entity_poly.type
_entity_poly.pdbx_seq_one_letter_code
_entity_poly.pdbx_strand_id
1 'polypeptide(L)'
;RTILDILEKKVKEGVDVRLIYDDMGCLTTLPHKYYKTLREKGIKCQVFNPFRPILNIIQNNRDHRKFCIIDGYVGFTGGINLADEYINQKERFGHWKDTAVMLKGEAVWNMTAMFLHMWNVITNNREDNTLEEYLPHVWHPEEFVGEGYIQPFCDSPLDNETVGENVYLNIINRARNYVYICTPYLVIDNEMMTALCLAAKSGVDVRLMTPGIPDKKLVFLLTQSYYEQLLEAGVKIYEYQPGFLHAKSFVCDDEIGVVGTINLDYRSLYLHFEDGAWIYRNPVIGEIRQDFTDTLEFCEPVTLEFCRGRNVVIRALQSIMRLFAPML
;
A
#
# COMPACT_ATOMS: atom_id res chain seq x y z
N ARG A 1 15.43 -15.86 -1.24
CA ARG A 1 15.61 -17.34 -1.36
C ARG A 1 14.77 -18.07 -0.31
N THR A 2 14.84 -17.73 0.96
CA THR A 2 14.16 -18.44 2.05
C THR A 2 12.67 -18.69 1.81
N ILE A 3 11.92 -17.67 1.35
CA ILE A 3 10.48 -17.83 1.06
C ILE A 3 10.26 -18.80 -0.09
N LEU A 4 11.05 -18.71 -1.17
CA LEU A 4 10.93 -19.64 -2.30
C LEU A 4 11.25 -21.08 -1.91
N ASP A 5 12.23 -21.29 -1.03
CA ASP A 5 12.57 -22.62 -0.52
C ASP A 5 11.42 -23.20 0.32
N ILE A 6 10.72 -22.35 1.08
CA ILE A 6 9.50 -22.73 1.82
C ILE A 6 8.38 -23.11 0.85
N LEU A 7 8.12 -22.29 -0.18
CA LEU A 7 7.09 -22.56 -1.17
C LEU A 7 7.36 -23.86 -1.95
N GLU A 8 8.62 -24.09 -2.36
CA GLU A 8 9.01 -25.35 -3.02
C GLU A 8 8.82 -26.57 -2.11
N LYS A 9 9.14 -26.42 -0.81
CA LYS A 9 8.89 -27.48 0.19
C LYS A 9 7.40 -27.76 0.30
N LYS A 10 6.55 -26.73 0.37
CA LYS A 10 5.09 -26.87 0.47
C LYS A 10 4.50 -27.53 -0.76
N VAL A 11 4.98 -27.22 -1.95
CA VAL A 11 4.59 -27.94 -3.17
C VAL A 11 4.90 -29.43 -3.08
N LYS A 12 6.09 -29.79 -2.58
CA LYS A 12 6.47 -31.21 -2.37
C LYS A 12 5.63 -31.93 -1.31
N GLU A 13 5.06 -31.17 -0.38
CA GLU A 13 4.10 -31.65 0.63
C GLU A 13 2.65 -31.77 0.08
N GLY A 14 2.42 -31.40 -1.19
CA GLY A 14 1.11 -31.50 -1.85
C GLY A 14 0.25 -30.24 -1.76
N VAL A 15 0.80 -29.12 -1.26
CA VAL A 15 0.06 -27.84 -1.19
C VAL A 15 -0.05 -27.22 -2.59
N ASP A 16 -1.22 -26.71 -2.96
CA ASP A 16 -1.42 -25.91 -4.19
C ASP A 16 -0.87 -24.49 -3.99
N VAL A 17 0.31 -24.26 -4.52
CA VAL A 17 0.97 -22.95 -4.43
C VAL A 17 0.78 -22.16 -5.72
N ARG A 18 0.08 -21.03 -5.62
CA ARG A 18 -0.18 -20.09 -6.72
C ARG A 18 0.53 -18.77 -6.46
N LEU A 19 1.19 -18.23 -7.49
CA LEU A 19 1.92 -16.98 -7.41
C LEU A 19 1.60 -16.10 -8.63
N ILE A 20 1.30 -14.83 -8.38
CA ILE A 20 1.21 -13.79 -9.40
C ILE A 20 2.29 -12.74 -9.09
N TYR A 21 3.00 -12.28 -10.08
CA TYR A 21 3.85 -11.11 -9.95
C TYR A 21 3.66 -10.13 -11.10
N ASP A 22 3.83 -8.85 -10.83
CA ASP A 22 3.78 -7.79 -11.82
C ASP A 22 5.10 -7.75 -12.62
N ASP A 23 5.02 -7.82 -13.95
CA ASP A 23 6.21 -7.91 -14.81
C ASP A 23 7.07 -6.65 -14.75
N MET A 24 6.42 -5.47 -14.82
CA MET A 24 7.13 -4.19 -14.79
C MET A 24 7.79 -3.93 -13.44
N GLY A 25 7.08 -4.23 -12.33
CA GLY A 25 7.59 -4.11 -10.96
C GLY A 25 8.80 -5.02 -10.70
N CYS A 26 8.92 -6.11 -11.45
CA CYS A 26 9.99 -7.10 -11.30
C CYS A 26 11.05 -7.05 -12.41
N LEU A 27 10.90 -6.17 -13.42
CA LEU A 27 11.71 -6.17 -14.64
C LEU A 27 13.22 -6.06 -14.40
N THR A 28 13.62 -5.28 -13.38
CA THR A 28 15.04 -5.06 -13.05
C THR A 28 15.55 -5.95 -11.92
N THR A 29 14.67 -6.68 -11.25
CA THR A 29 15.00 -7.44 -10.04
C THR A 29 14.96 -8.94 -10.24
N LEU A 30 14.10 -9.44 -11.14
CA LEU A 30 14.00 -10.85 -11.46
C LEU A 30 14.64 -11.18 -12.81
N PRO A 31 15.19 -12.40 -12.99
CA PRO A 31 15.65 -12.89 -14.28
C PRO A 31 14.53 -12.91 -15.32
N HIS A 32 14.86 -12.67 -16.58
CA HIS A 32 13.88 -12.76 -17.67
C HIS A 32 13.18 -14.12 -17.68
N LYS A 33 11.85 -14.11 -17.80
CA LYS A 33 10.99 -15.31 -17.76
C LYS A 33 11.11 -16.14 -16.48
N TYR A 34 11.32 -15.50 -15.34
CA TYR A 34 11.47 -16.15 -14.03
C TYR A 34 10.31 -17.09 -13.67
N TYR A 35 9.09 -16.83 -14.16
CA TYR A 35 7.94 -17.71 -14.00
C TYR A 35 8.21 -19.15 -14.47
N LYS A 36 9.11 -19.38 -15.43
CA LYS A 36 9.46 -20.73 -15.87
C LYS A 36 10.20 -21.50 -14.78
N THR A 37 11.19 -20.84 -14.15
CA THR A 37 11.93 -21.41 -13.01
C THR A 37 11.01 -21.76 -11.85
N LEU A 38 10.00 -20.91 -11.59
CA LEU A 38 9.01 -21.19 -10.54
C LEU A 38 8.13 -22.39 -10.90
N ARG A 39 7.71 -22.50 -12.16
CA ARG A 39 6.90 -23.64 -12.64
C ARG A 39 7.70 -24.94 -12.63
N GLU A 40 9.00 -24.93 -12.94
CA GLU A 40 9.89 -26.09 -12.82
C GLU A 40 9.98 -26.61 -11.38
N LYS A 41 9.78 -25.73 -10.38
CA LYS A 41 9.68 -26.08 -8.95
C LYS A 41 8.27 -26.54 -8.52
N GLY A 42 7.33 -26.62 -9.46
CA GLY A 42 5.93 -27.02 -9.21
C GLY A 42 5.04 -25.89 -8.70
N ILE A 43 5.54 -24.65 -8.61
CA ILE A 43 4.75 -23.48 -8.24
C ILE A 43 3.94 -23.03 -9.45
N LYS A 44 2.62 -22.96 -9.32
CA LYS A 44 1.76 -22.38 -10.36
C LYS A 44 1.98 -20.88 -10.41
N CYS A 45 2.69 -20.38 -11.42
CA CYS A 45 3.06 -18.97 -11.51
C CYS A 45 2.44 -18.31 -12.74
N GLN A 46 1.89 -17.10 -12.54
CA GLN A 46 1.40 -16.23 -13.60
C GLN A 46 2.08 -14.85 -13.53
N VAL A 47 2.13 -14.19 -14.68
CA VAL A 47 2.71 -12.85 -14.82
C VAL A 47 1.60 -11.87 -15.14
N PHE A 48 1.43 -10.86 -14.30
CA PHE A 48 0.46 -9.81 -14.54
C PHE A 48 1.02 -8.79 -15.54
N ASN A 49 0.19 -8.43 -16.52
CA ASN A 49 0.42 -7.40 -17.55
C ASN A 49 1.87 -7.41 -18.08
N PRO A 50 2.28 -8.47 -18.82
CA PRO A 50 3.64 -8.61 -19.34
C PRO A 50 4.07 -7.37 -20.14
N PHE A 51 5.27 -6.88 -19.87
CA PHE A 51 5.81 -5.71 -20.55
C PHE A 51 5.91 -5.93 -22.05
N ARG A 52 5.32 -5.02 -22.81
CA ARG A 52 5.43 -4.93 -24.27
C ARG A 52 5.95 -3.54 -24.63
N PRO A 53 6.97 -3.38 -25.45
CA PRO A 53 7.52 -2.07 -25.83
C PRO A 53 6.60 -1.36 -26.84
N ILE A 54 5.35 -1.16 -26.48
CA ILE A 54 4.32 -0.47 -27.27
C ILE A 54 3.72 0.62 -26.35
N LEU A 55 3.56 1.83 -26.88
CA LEU A 55 2.85 2.89 -26.18
C LEU A 55 1.37 2.50 -26.04
N ASN A 56 1.02 1.96 -24.90
CA ASN A 56 -0.35 1.57 -24.56
C ASN A 56 -0.65 2.04 -23.12
N ILE A 57 -1.75 2.77 -22.97
CA ILE A 57 -2.22 3.29 -21.68
C ILE A 57 -2.43 2.14 -20.67
N ILE A 58 -2.90 0.98 -21.12
CA ILE A 58 -3.11 -0.22 -20.28
C ILE A 58 -1.82 -0.71 -19.63
N GLN A 59 -0.65 -0.42 -20.20
CA GLN A 59 0.64 -0.76 -19.61
C GLN A 59 0.93 0.02 -18.31
N ASN A 60 0.22 1.13 -18.06
CA ASN A 60 0.32 1.88 -16.81
C ASN A 60 -0.44 1.21 -15.65
N ASN A 61 -1.42 0.35 -15.95
CA ASN A 61 -2.18 -0.34 -14.93
C ASN A 61 -1.33 -1.50 -14.38
N ARG A 62 -0.85 -1.35 -13.14
CA ARG A 62 0.04 -2.33 -12.49
C ARG A 62 -0.65 -2.98 -11.30
N ASP A 63 -0.31 -4.22 -11.01
CA ASP A 63 -0.77 -4.88 -9.78
C ASP A 63 0.22 -4.56 -8.64
N HIS A 64 -0.18 -3.65 -7.77
CA HIS A 64 0.63 -3.20 -6.65
C HIS A 64 0.20 -3.86 -5.32
N ARG A 65 -0.75 -4.79 -5.35
CA ARG A 65 -1.20 -5.54 -4.19
C ARG A 65 -0.12 -6.49 -3.67
N LYS A 66 -0.10 -6.69 -2.38
CA LYS A 66 0.86 -7.56 -1.71
C LYS A 66 0.11 -8.51 -0.77
N PHE A 67 -0.28 -9.65 -1.31
CA PHE A 67 -1.00 -10.68 -0.58
C PHE A 67 -0.12 -11.89 -0.27
N CYS A 68 -0.31 -12.45 0.93
CA CYS A 68 0.01 -13.85 1.19
C CYS A 68 -1.22 -14.46 1.86
N ILE A 69 -1.86 -15.41 1.19
CA ILE A 69 -3.10 -16.04 1.65
C ILE A 69 -2.84 -17.53 1.82
N ILE A 70 -3.23 -18.07 2.96
CA ILE A 70 -3.05 -19.48 3.32
C ILE A 70 -4.42 -20.08 3.64
N ASP A 71 -4.84 -21.06 2.85
CA ASP A 71 -6.07 -21.84 3.00
C ASP A 71 -7.36 -21.00 3.10
N GLY A 72 -7.37 -19.79 2.56
CA GLY A 72 -8.49 -18.86 2.70
C GLY A 72 -8.74 -18.36 4.14
N TYR A 73 -7.88 -18.70 5.08
CA TYR A 73 -8.08 -18.54 6.52
C TYR A 73 -7.07 -17.59 7.18
N VAL A 74 -5.82 -17.55 6.73
CA VAL A 74 -4.82 -16.59 7.16
C VAL A 74 -4.42 -15.75 5.96
N GLY A 75 -4.45 -14.43 6.14
CA GLY A 75 -4.06 -13.46 5.11
C GLY A 75 -3.08 -12.44 5.66
N PHE A 76 -2.13 -12.02 4.83
CA PHE A 76 -1.21 -10.92 5.12
C PHE A 76 -1.34 -9.89 4.00
N THR A 77 -1.40 -8.61 4.37
CA THR A 77 -1.27 -7.49 3.43
C THR A 77 -0.55 -6.31 4.06
N GLY A 78 -0.03 -5.40 3.23
CA GLY A 78 0.69 -4.21 3.65
C GLY A 78 1.67 -3.71 2.59
N GLY A 79 2.57 -2.81 2.96
CA GLY A 79 3.54 -2.21 2.03
C GLY A 79 4.69 -3.12 1.61
N ILE A 80 4.92 -4.24 2.30
CA ILE A 80 6.12 -5.08 2.22
C ILE A 80 6.17 -5.88 0.92
N ASN A 81 7.15 -5.63 0.05
CA ASN A 81 7.49 -6.50 -1.06
C ASN A 81 8.45 -7.63 -0.62
N LEU A 82 8.48 -8.73 -1.39
CA LEU A 82 9.39 -9.85 -1.12
C LEU A 82 10.80 -9.55 -1.61
N ALA A 83 11.50 -8.64 -0.92
CA ALA A 83 12.89 -8.29 -1.20
C ALA A 83 13.65 -7.97 0.10
N ASP A 84 14.97 -8.16 0.07
CA ASP A 84 15.84 -8.11 1.25
C ASP A 84 15.93 -6.71 1.87
N GLU A 85 15.74 -5.65 1.08
CA GLU A 85 15.70 -4.28 1.57
C GLU A 85 14.49 -4.01 2.48
N TYR A 86 13.33 -4.63 2.25
CA TYR A 86 12.12 -4.44 3.05
C TYR A 86 12.21 -5.03 4.47
N ILE A 87 13.16 -5.92 4.68
CA ILE A 87 13.44 -6.53 6.00
C ILE A 87 14.80 -6.11 6.56
N ASN A 88 15.39 -5.05 6.00
CA ASN A 88 16.67 -4.48 6.40
C ASN A 88 17.86 -5.47 6.37
N GLN A 89 17.80 -6.54 5.57
CA GLN A 89 18.95 -7.41 5.29
C GLN A 89 19.89 -6.84 4.24
N LYS A 90 19.39 -5.88 3.45
CA LYS A 90 20.18 -5.11 2.48
C LYS A 90 19.85 -3.64 2.63
N GLU A 91 20.81 -2.84 3.00
CA GLU A 91 20.67 -1.40 3.04
C GLU A 91 20.64 -0.82 1.62
N ARG A 92 19.61 0.00 1.32
CA ARG A 92 19.47 0.67 0.01
C ARG A 92 19.21 2.17 0.14
N PHE A 93 18.33 2.57 1.06
CA PHE A 93 17.97 3.97 1.32
C PHE A 93 17.90 4.21 2.84
N GLY A 94 18.93 3.78 3.58
CA GLY A 94 18.93 3.74 5.02
C GLY A 94 17.99 2.65 5.56
N HIS A 95 17.51 2.83 6.77
CA HIS A 95 16.56 1.91 7.40
C HIS A 95 15.21 1.95 6.68
N TRP A 96 14.71 0.78 6.26
CA TRP A 96 13.43 0.63 5.60
C TRP A 96 12.34 0.40 6.64
N LYS A 97 11.40 1.35 6.74
CA LYS A 97 10.24 1.25 7.64
C LYS A 97 8.99 0.93 6.83
N ASP A 98 8.37 -0.20 7.12
CA ASP A 98 7.13 -0.60 6.47
C ASP A 98 6.12 -1.14 7.49
N THR A 99 4.88 -1.40 7.06
CA THR A 99 3.80 -1.91 7.89
C THR A 99 3.04 -2.99 7.14
N ALA A 100 2.66 -4.04 7.84
CA ALA A 100 1.78 -5.09 7.35
C ALA A 100 0.86 -5.56 8.48
N VAL A 101 -0.28 -6.16 8.10
CA VAL A 101 -1.22 -6.80 9.02
C VAL A 101 -1.42 -8.26 8.65
N MET A 102 -1.63 -9.09 9.68
CA MET A 102 -2.08 -10.46 9.56
C MET A 102 -3.54 -10.53 9.95
N LEU A 103 -4.35 -11.09 9.08
CA LEU A 103 -5.77 -11.35 9.31
C LEU A 103 -6.01 -12.85 9.46
N LYS A 104 -6.99 -13.23 10.26
CA LYS A 104 -7.43 -14.61 10.43
C LYS A 104 -8.94 -14.72 10.39
N GLY A 105 -9.44 -15.80 9.79
CA GLY A 105 -10.87 -16.10 9.73
C GLY A 105 -11.58 -15.46 8.55
N GLU A 106 -12.85 -15.10 8.72
CA GLU A 106 -13.77 -14.74 7.63
C GLU A 106 -13.33 -13.55 6.79
N ALA A 107 -12.67 -12.56 7.37
CA ALA A 107 -12.17 -11.40 6.63
C ALA A 107 -11.19 -11.78 5.50
N VAL A 108 -10.47 -12.91 5.65
CA VAL A 108 -9.52 -13.40 4.64
C VAL A 108 -10.22 -13.85 3.36
N TRP A 109 -11.51 -14.17 3.43
CA TRP A 109 -12.29 -14.51 2.24
C TRP A 109 -12.27 -13.41 1.18
N ASN A 110 -12.37 -12.14 1.57
CA ASN A 110 -12.31 -11.04 0.61
C ASN A 110 -10.96 -11.02 -0.12
N MET A 111 -9.85 -11.23 0.60
CA MET A 111 -8.50 -11.30 -0.01
C MET A 111 -8.39 -12.51 -0.95
N THR A 112 -8.94 -13.64 -0.53
CA THR A 112 -8.98 -14.88 -1.33
C THR A 112 -9.76 -14.67 -2.64
N ALA A 113 -10.93 -14.07 -2.55
CA ALA A 113 -11.75 -13.74 -3.72
C ALA A 113 -11.04 -12.78 -4.69
N MET A 114 -10.37 -11.75 -4.17
CA MET A 114 -9.56 -10.81 -4.97
C MET A 114 -8.43 -11.53 -5.72
N PHE A 115 -7.71 -12.44 -5.05
CA PHE A 115 -6.63 -13.22 -5.67
C PHE A 115 -7.17 -14.15 -6.73
N LEU A 116 -8.21 -14.94 -6.42
CA LEU A 116 -8.81 -15.91 -7.35
C LEU A 116 -9.42 -15.23 -8.56
N HIS A 117 -10.08 -14.08 -8.38
CA HIS A 117 -10.59 -13.29 -9.49
C HIS A 117 -9.48 -12.89 -10.47
N MET A 118 -8.39 -12.32 -9.95
CA MET A 118 -7.24 -11.94 -10.79
C MET A 118 -6.59 -13.17 -11.44
N TRP A 119 -6.44 -14.26 -10.69
CA TRP A 119 -5.93 -15.53 -11.22
C TRP A 119 -6.75 -16.02 -12.41
N ASN A 120 -8.07 -16.05 -12.28
CA ASN A 120 -8.99 -16.51 -13.33
C ASN A 120 -8.95 -15.58 -14.56
N VAL A 121 -8.85 -14.27 -14.37
CA VAL A 121 -8.69 -13.31 -15.47
C VAL A 121 -7.40 -13.57 -16.24
N ILE A 122 -6.26 -13.73 -15.56
CA ILE A 122 -4.96 -13.93 -16.20
C ILE A 122 -4.88 -15.28 -16.91
N THR A 123 -5.46 -16.32 -16.32
CA THR A 123 -5.44 -17.69 -16.89
C THR A 123 -6.52 -17.90 -17.95
N ASN A 124 -7.42 -16.92 -18.15
CA ASN A 124 -8.62 -17.03 -18.98
C ASN A 124 -9.48 -18.24 -18.60
N ASN A 125 -9.47 -18.62 -17.35
CA ASN A 125 -10.25 -19.71 -16.81
C ASN A 125 -11.59 -19.17 -16.27
N ARG A 126 -12.64 -19.21 -17.12
CA ARG A 126 -13.98 -18.73 -16.77
C ARG A 126 -14.83 -19.78 -16.04
N GLU A 127 -14.37 -21.03 -16.03
CA GLU A 127 -15.14 -22.17 -15.52
C GLU A 127 -14.77 -22.56 -14.09
N ASP A 128 -13.69 -22.04 -13.55
CA ASP A 128 -13.26 -22.35 -12.19
C ASP A 128 -14.05 -21.51 -11.17
N ASN A 129 -15.32 -21.90 -10.99
CA ASN A 129 -16.25 -21.30 -10.04
C ASN A 129 -16.24 -21.98 -8.66
N THR A 130 -15.24 -22.80 -8.36
CA THR A 130 -15.11 -23.51 -7.08
C THR A 130 -14.59 -22.61 -5.95
N LEU A 131 -15.11 -21.39 -5.86
CA LEU A 131 -14.78 -20.47 -4.79
C LEU A 131 -15.13 -21.04 -3.40
N GLU A 132 -16.09 -21.93 -3.34
CA GLU A 132 -16.56 -22.58 -2.10
C GLU A 132 -15.46 -23.40 -1.40
N GLU A 133 -14.54 -23.99 -2.18
CA GLU A 133 -13.42 -24.77 -1.64
C GLU A 133 -12.42 -23.93 -0.83
N TYR A 134 -12.44 -22.62 -1.03
CA TYR A 134 -11.52 -21.65 -0.39
C TYR A 134 -12.17 -20.87 0.75
N LEU A 135 -13.40 -21.21 1.13
CA LEU A 135 -14.06 -20.60 2.28
C LEU A 135 -13.28 -20.94 3.57
N PRO A 136 -13.11 -19.99 4.49
CA PRO A 136 -12.24 -20.15 5.66
C PRO A 136 -12.54 -21.39 6.50
N HIS A 137 -13.83 -21.72 6.67
CA HIS A 137 -14.29 -22.82 7.52
C HIS A 137 -14.14 -24.22 6.90
N VAL A 138 -13.83 -24.33 5.59
CA VAL A 138 -13.71 -25.64 4.91
C VAL A 138 -12.51 -26.42 5.45
N TRP A 139 -11.38 -25.73 5.66
CA TRP A 139 -10.13 -26.35 6.15
C TRP A 139 -9.84 -26.08 7.62
N HIS A 140 -10.46 -25.04 8.18
CA HIS A 140 -10.26 -24.59 9.54
C HIS A 140 -11.61 -24.35 10.22
N PRO A 141 -12.17 -25.35 10.90
CA PRO A 141 -13.48 -25.25 11.54
C PRO A 141 -13.46 -24.36 12.79
N GLU A 142 -12.30 -23.88 13.19
CA GLU A 142 -12.15 -23.01 14.36
C GLU A 142 -12.66 -21.60 14.04
N GLU A 143 -13.60 -21.11 14.84
CA GLU A 143 -14.08 -19.74 14.75
C GLU A 143 -13.15 -18.81 15.54
N PHE A 144 -12.72 -17.70 14.91
CA PHE A 144 -12.10 -16.61 15.63
C PHE A 144 -13.17 -15.61 16.06
N VAL A 145 -13.37 -15.51 17.36
CA VAL A 145 -14.16 -14.42 17.93
C VAL A 145 -13.25 -13.21 18.04
N GLY A 146 -13.41 -12.28 17.10
CA GLY A 146 -12.71 -10.99 17.07
C GLY A 146 -13.58 -9.88 17.64
N GLU A 147 -12.94 -8.80 18.09
CA GLU A 147 -13.62 -7.55 18.40
C GLU A 147 -13.66 -6.65 17.15
N GLY A 148 -14.74 -5.87 17.00
CA GLY A 148 -14.90 -4.93 15.91
C GLY A 148 -15.10 -5.59 14.54
N TYR A 149 -14.73 -4.88 13.48
CA TYR A 149 -14.92 -5.31 12.09
C TYR A 149 -13.65 -5.09 11.30
N ILE A 150 -13.36 -6.04 10.40
CA ILE A 150 -12.25 -5.95 9.46
C ILE A 150 -12.79 -6.21 8.06
N GLN A 151 -12.58 -5.27 7.15
CA GLN A 151 -12.99 -5.38 5.77
C GLN A 151 -11.81 -5.16 4.84
N PRO A 152 -11.19 -6.21 4.31
CA PRO A 152 -10.29 -6.09 3.19
C PRO A 152 -11.04 -5.57 1.96
N PHE A 153 -10.44 -4.61 1.27
CA PHE A 153 -10.97 -4.00 0.05
C PHE A 153 -9.88 -3.91 -1.01
N CYS A 154 -10.28 -3.79 -2.26
CA CYS A 154 -9.35 -3.52 -3.36
C CYS A 154 -9.83 -2.34 -4.17
N ASP A 155 -8.88 -1.75 -4.87
CA ASP A 155 -9.10 -0.73 -5.88
C ASP A 155 -8.72 -1.26 -7.26
N SER A 156 -9.40 -0.78 -8.29
CA SER A 156 -9.22 -1.23 -9.67
C SER A 156 -9.22 -0.04 -10.63
N PRO A 157 -8.21 0.10 -11.49
CA PRO A 157 -8.19 1.16 -12.50
C PRO A 157 -9.11 0.88 -13.70
N LEU A 158 -9.91 -0.20 -13.66
CA LEU A 158 -10.74 -0.65 -14.78
C LEU A 158 -12.23 -0.32 -14.61
N ASP A 159 -12.60 0.27 -13.50
CA ASP A 159 -13.96 0.77 -13.25
C ASP A 159 -13.94 2.26 -12.96
N ASN A 160 -15.09 2.85 -12.63
CA ASN A 160 -15.23 4.28 -12.37
C ASN A 160 -15.29 4.62 -10.88
N GLU A 161 -14.89 3.69 -10.00
CA GLU A 161 -14.96 3.86 -8.55
C GLU A 161 -13.55 3.89 -7.96
N THR A 162 -13.14 5.01 -7.40
CA THR A 162 -11.85 5.17 -6.71
C THR A 162 -12.01 4.76 -5.24
N VAL A 163 -12.08 3.45 -5.00
CA VAL A 163 -12.39 2.91 -3.66
C VAL A 163 -11.36 3.36 -2.63
N GLY A 164 -10.07 3.30 -2.96
CA GLY A 164 -8.98 3.68 -2.06
C GLY A 164 -9.05 5.14 -1.64
N GLU A 165 -9.25 6.04 -2.61
CA GLU A 165 -9.43 7.46 -2.35
C GLU A 165 -10.66 7.73 -1.49
N ASN A 166 -11.80 7.13 -1.85
CA ASN A 166 -13.06 7.30 -1.13
C ASN A 166 -12.97 6.81 0.32
N VAL A 167 -12.26 5.71 0.58
CA VAL A 167 -11.99 5.23 1.95
C VAL A 167 -11.17 6.26 2.71
N TYR A 168 -10.09 6.79 2.13
CA TYR A 168 -9.24 7.77 2.79
C TYR A 168 -9.96 9.10 3.03
N LEU A 169 -10.69 9.62 2.07
CA LEU A 169 -11.53 10.82 2.22
C LEU A 169 -12.59 10.63 3.31
N ASN A 170 -13.22 9.45 3.37
CA ASN A 170 -14.21 9.15 4.40
C ASN A 170 -13.60 9.16 5.80
N ILE A 171 -12.40 8.60 5.99
CA ILE A 171 -11.68 8.61 7.28
C ILE A 171 -11.36 10.04 7.70
N ILE A 172 -10.76 10.83 6.81
CA ILE A 172 -10.36 12.21 7.08
C ILE A 172 -11.58 13.07 7.43
N ASN A 173 -12.69 12.95 6.68
CA ASN A 173 -13.91 13.72 6.90
C ASN A 173 -14.67 13.30 8.17
N ARG A 174 -14.43 12.11 8.70
CA ARG A 174 -15.02 11.62 9.95
C ARG A 174 -14.18 11.91 11.18
N ALA A 175 -12.90 12.22 11.02
CA ALA A 175 -12.00 12.51 12.11
C ALA A 175 -12.52 13.63 12.99
N ARG A 176 -12.46 13.44 14.32
CA ARG A 176 -12.89 14.41 15.34
C ARG A 176 -11.77 14.91 16.21
N ASN A 177 -10.85 14.03 16.56
CA ASN A 177 -9.74 14.33 17.44
C ASN A 177 -8.42 14.28 16.69
N TYR A 178 -8.15 13.21 15.95
CA TYR A 178 -6.90 13.05 15.21
C TYR A 178 -7.03 12.13 14.01
N VAL A 179 -6.17 12.34 13.02
CA VAL A 179 -5.84 11.39 11.95
C VAL A 179 -4.34 11.40 11.68
N TYR A 180 -3.71 10.23 11.80
CA TYR A 180 -2.28 10.05 11.57
C TYR A 180 -2.05 9.16 10.37
N ILE A 181 -1.18 9.57 9.46
CA ILE A 181 -1.02 8.98 8.15
C ILE A 181 0.46 8.76 7.86
N CYS A 182 0.82 7.52 7.47
CA CYS A 182 2.12 7.22 6.87
C CYS A 182 1.95 7.02 5.37
N THR A 183 2.81 7.65 4.56
CA THR A 183 2.85 7.43 3.12
C THR A 183 4.24 7.71 2.55
N PRO A 184 4.76 6.86 1.63
CA PRO A 184 6.05 7.12 1.00
C PRO A 184 6.01 8.27 0.00
N TYR A 185 4.85 8.56 -0.57
CA TYR A 185 4.65 9.61 -1.56
C TYR A 185 3.40 10.43 -1.20
N LEU A 186 3.53 11.75 -1.34
CA LEU A 186 2.45 12.71 -1.13
C LEU A 186 2.28 13.54 -2.39
N VAL A 187 1.54 13.00 -3.35
CA VAL A 187 1.26 13.62 -4.65
C VAL A 187 -0.25 13.54 -4.88
N ILE A 188 -0.96 14.35 -4.10
CA ILE A 188 -2.42 14.29 -3.94
C ILE A 188 -3.14 15.25 -4.88
N ASP A 189 -4.39 14.93 -5.16
CA ASP A 189 -5.32 15.78 -5.87
C ASP A 189 -5.89 16.91 -5.01
N ASN A 190 -6.84 17.65 -5.57
CA ASN A 190 -7.46 18.78 -4.88
C ASN A 190 -8.45 18.34 -3.81
N GLU A 191 -9.12 17.22 -3.99
CA GLU A 191 -10.11 16.64 -3.09
C GLU A 191 -9.41 16.21 -1.78
N MET A 192 -8.34 15.46 -1.87
CA MET A 192 -7.53 15.02 -0.73
C MET A 192 -6.85 16.20 -0.03
N MET A 193 -6.29 17.14 -0.79
CA MET A 193 -5.73 18.39 -0.25
C MET A 193 -6.77 19.16 0.56
N THR A 194 -7.96 19.31 0.01
CA THR A 194 -9.06 20.05 0.66
C THR A 194 -9.51 19.34 1.94
N ALA A 195 -9.67 18.03 1.90
CA ALA A 195 -10.09 17.23 3.07
C ALA A 195 -9.08 17.36 4.23
N LEU A 196 -7.78 17.19 3.95
CA LEU A 196 -6.72 17.33 4.97
C LEU A 196 -6.68 18.75 5.56
N CYS A 197 -6.76 19.78 4.70
CA CYS A 197 -6.76 21.17 5.16
C CYS A 197 -8.00 21.50 5.98
N LEU A 198 -9.18 21.04 5.60
CA LEU A 198 -10.43 21.28 6.35
C LEU A 198 -10.42 20.57 7.70
N ALA A 199 -9.97 19.33 7.75
CA ALA A 199 -9.83 18.60 9.01
C ALA A 199 -8.94 19.35 9.99
N ALA A 200 -7.75 19.77 9.57
CA ALA A 200 -6.81 20.53 10.40
C ALA A 200 -7.41 21.89 10.86
N LYS A 201 -8.03 22.65 9.93
CA LYS A 201 -8.71 23.91 10.27
C LYS A 201 -9.91 23.74 11.20
N SER A 202 -10.52 22.57 11.22
CA SER A 202 -11.62 22.22 12.13
C SER A 202 -11.13 21.78 13.52
N GLY A 203 -9.81 21.76 13.75
CA GLY A 203 -9.21 21.44 15.04
C GLY A 203 -8.79 19.97 15.21
N VAL A 204 -8.88 19.15 14.15
CA VAL A 204 -8.36 17.78 14.14
C VAL A 204 -6.84 17.80 14.12
N ASP A 205 -6.19 16.99 14.95
CA ASP A 205 -4.73 16.79 14.91
C ASP A 205 -4.36 15.91 13.71
N VAL A 206 -4.10 16.55 12.55
CA VAL A 206 -3.72 15.87 11.32
C VAL A 206 -2.19 15.78 11.25
N ARG A 207 -1.66 14.54 11.21
CA ARG A 207 -0.22 14.29 11.09
C ARG A 207 0.08 13.42 9.88
N LEU A 208 1.03 13.88 9.06
CA LEU A 208 1.57 13.14 7.92
C LEU A 208 3.02 12.77 8.18
N MET A 209 3.38 11.54 7.90
CA MET A 209 4.76 11.06 7.98
C MET A 209 5.21 10.59 6.60
N THR A 210 6.34 11.13 6.14
CA THR A 210 6.94 10.85 4.83
C THR A 210 8.41 10.44 4.98
N PRO A 211 9.07 9.86 3.96
CA PRO A 211 10.48 9.53 4.04
C PRO A 211 11.38 10.76 4.18
N GLY A 212 12.45 10.68 5.00
CA GLY A 212 13.54 11.65 5.01
C GLY A 212 14.59 11.33 3.93
N ILE A 213 14.82 10.05 3.63
CA ILE A 213 15.70 9.60 2.53
C ILE A 213 14.85 9.01 1.42
N PRO A 214 14.73 9.67 0.25
CA PRO A 214 13.86 9.22 -0.82
C PRO A 214 14.49 8.13 -1.70
N ASP A 215 13.66 7.24 -2.23
CA ASP A 215 14.02 6.31 -3.31
C ASP A 215 14.07 7.00 -4.68
N LYS A 216 13.22 8.00 -4.91
CA LYS A 216 13.05 8.76 -6.17
C LYS A 216 13.11 10.27 -5.88
N LYS A 217 14.25 10.88 -6.16
CA LYS A 217 14.49 12.30 -5.85
C LYS A 217 13.47 13.26 -6.49
N LEU A 218 13.01 12.99 -7.71
CA LEU A 218 12.02 13.85 -8.39
C LEU A 218 10.64 13.74 -7.72
N VAL A 219 10.20 12.53 -7.38
CA VAL A 219 8.92 12.31 -6.68
C VAL A 219 8.97 12.95 -5.29
N PHE A 220 10.10 12.87 -4.60
CA PHE A 220 10.28 13.52 -3.31
C PHE A 220 10.23 15.05 -3.43
N LEU A 221 10.87 15.62 -4.45
CA LEU A 221 10.78 17.06 -4.71
C LEU A 221 9.34 17.50 -4.97
N LEU A 222 8.56 16.68 -5.68
CA LEU A 222 7.14 16.91 -5.90
C LEU A 222 6.34 16.76 -4.60
N THR A 223 6.55 15.70 -3.81
CA THR A 223 5.97 15.51 -2.47
C THR A 223 6.14 16.77 -1.61
N GLN A 224 7.36 17.27 -1.54
CA GLN A 224 7.65 18.47 -0.76
C GLN A 224 6.99 19.76 -1.28
N SER A 225 6.49 19.77 -2.51
CA SER A 225 5.74 20.93 -3.05
C SER A 225 4.34 21.07 -2.45
N TYR A 226 3.82 20.01 -1.86
CA TYR A 226 2.50 20.01 -1.18
C TYR A 226 2.59 20.48 0.27
N TYR A 227 3.78 20.50 0.88
CA TYR A 227 3.97 20.77 2.30
C TYR A 227 3.53 22.16 2.71
N GLU A 228 3.91 23.20 1.98
CA GLU A 228 3.62 24.60 2.37
C GLU A 228 2.12 24.83 2.57
N GLN A 229 1.29 24.39 1.63
CA GLN A 229 -0.17 24.54 1.70
C GLN A 229 -0.80 23.76 2.86
N LEU A 230 -0.34 22.54 3.12
CA LEU A 230 -0.80 21.70 4.24
C LEU A 230 -0.41 22.30 5.57
N LEU A 231 0.85 22.74 5.72
CA LEU A 231 1.35 23.38 6.94
C LEU A 231 0.62 24.70 7.24
N GLU A 232 0.30 25.51 6.23
CA GLU A 232 -0.49 26.73 6.38
C GLU A 232 -1.92 26.45 6.89
N ALA A 233 -2.46 25.29 6.58
CA ALA A 233 -3.75 24.86 7.08
C ALA A 233 -3.70 24.27 8.51
N GLY A 234 -2.51 24.03 9.05
CA GLY A 234 -2.31 23.45 10.38
C GLY A 234 -2.02 21.95 10.40
N VAL A 235 -1.87 21.31 9.24
CA VAL A 235 -1.40 19.93 9.15
C VAL A 235 0.04 19.86 9.61
N LYS A 236 0.39 18.85 10.41
CA LYS A 236 1.76 18.60 10.88
C LYS A 236 2.42 17.57 10.00
N ILE A 237 3.60 17.88 9.48
CA ILE A 237 4.35 17.00 8.57
C ILE A 237 5.68 16.63 9.20
N TYR A 238 6.05 15.36 9.09
CA TYR A 238 7.26 14.80 9.68
C TYR A 238 8.01 13.97 8.63
N GLU A 239 9.33 14.15 8.55
CA GLU A 239 10.20 13.35 7.69
C GLU A 239 11.00 12.34 8.53
N TYR A 240 10.84 11.05 8.23
CA TYR A 240 11.51 9.94 8.89
C TYR A 240 13.00 9.91 8.55
N GLN A 241 13.87 10.23 9.51
CA GLN A 241 15.29 10.48 9.27
C GLN A 241 16.15 9.24 9.04
N PRO A 242 15.88 8.06 9.68
CA PRO A 242 16.77 6.90 9.52
C PRO A 242 16.80 6.33 8.11
N GLY A 243 15.81 6.64 7.25
CA GLY A 243 15.78 6.06 5.92
C GLY A 243 14.48 6.27 5.15
N PHE A 244 14.08 5.22 4.44
CA PHE A 244 12.89 5.24 3.60
C PHE A 244 11.67 4.70 4.34
N LEU A 245 10.72 5.58 4.62
CA LEU A 245 9.40 5.20 5.12
C LEU A 245 8.55 4.72 3.95
N HIS A 246 8.18 3.44 3.96
CA HIS A 246 7.34 2.85 2.92
C HIS A 246 5.99 2.35 3.46
N ALA A 247 5.69 2.55 4.72
CA ALA A 247 4.39 2.25 5.32
C ALA A 247 3.25 3.03 4.66
N LYS A 248 2.09 2.40 4.51
CA LYS A 248 0.84 3.01 4.08
C LYS A 248 -0.19 2.65 5.12
N SER A 249 -0.37 3.54 6.07
CA SER A 249 -1.29 3.34 7.19
C SER A 249 -2.01 4.62 7.55
N PHE A 250 -3.26 4.45 7.96
CA PHE A 250 -4.10 5.48 8.54
C PHE A 250 -4.57 5.01 9.91
N VAL A 251 -4.58 5.89 10.87
CA VAL A 251 -5.25 5.66 12.16
C VAL A 251 -5.99 6.93 12.57
N CYS A 252 -7.25 6.76 12.97
CA CYS A 252 -8.16 7.85 13.26
C CYS A 252 -8.96 7.56 14.54
N ASP A 253 -8.89 8.47 15.50
CA ASP A 253 -9.74 8.55 16.71
C ASP A 253 -9.80 7.26 17.55
N ASP A 254 -8.82 6.37 17.48
CA ASP A 254 -8.82 5.02 18.07
C ASP A 254 -9.98 4.12 17.59
N GLU A 255 -10.74 4.56 16.59
CA GLU A 255 -11.88 3.82 16.07
C GLU A 255 -11.63 3.19 14.69
N ILE A 256 -10.80 3.81 13.84
CA ILE A 256 -10.57 3.37 12.46
C ILE A 256 -9.07 3.24 12.21
N GLY A 257 -8.68 2.13 11.59
CA GLY A 257 -7.35 1.93 11.04
C GLY A 257 -7.41 1.42 9.60
N VAL A 258 -6.41 1.75 8.79
CA VAL A 258 -6.17 1.12 7.50
C VAL A 258 -4.70 0.79 7.36
N VAL A 259 -4.40 -0.41 6.92
CA VAL A 259 -3.06 -0.82 6.47
C VAL A 259 -3.20 -1.50 5.13
N GLY A 260 -2.35 -1.13 4.17
CA GLY A 260 -2.46 -1.68 2.83
C GLY A 260 -1.31 -1.27 1.91
N THR A 261 -1.62 -1.23 0.62
CA THR A 261 -0.65 -0.96 -0.44
C THR A 261 -0.78 0.44 -1.02
N ILE A 262 -1.90 1.16 -0.74
CA ILE A 262 -2.31 2.39 -1.40
C ILE A 262 -1.51 3.59 -0.88
N ASN A 263 -0.67 4.18 -1.71
CA ASN A 263 0.01 5.44 -1.42
C ASN A 263 -0.93 6.64 -1.61
N LEU A 264 -0.58 7.78 -1.04
CA LEU A 264 -1.18 9.08 -1.37
C LEU A 264 -0.53 9.67 -2.63
N ASP A 265 -0.65 8.97 -3.76
CA ASP A 265 -0.22 9.45 -5.07
C ASP A 265 -1.19 9.02 -6.18
N TYR A 266 -1.17 9.75 -7.32
CA TYR A 266 -2.07 9.52 -8.45
C TYR A 266 -1.99 8.09 -9.00
N ARG A 267 -0.82 7.47 -8.99
CA ARG A 267 -0.67 6.12 -9.54
C ARG A 267 -1.40 5.10 -8.68
N SER A 268 -1.25 5.19 -7.35
CA SER A 268 -1.96 4.31 -6.43
C SER A 268 -3.46 4.58 -6.41
N LEU A 269 -3.89 5.85 -6.45
CA LEU A 269 -5.30 6.20 -6.34
C LEU A 269 -6.12 5.97 -7.63
N TYR A 270 -5.45 5.94 -8.82
CA TYR A 270 -6.20 5.94 -10.09
C TYR A 270 -5.71 4.93 -11.13
N LEU A 271 -4.49 4.39 -11.03
CA LEU A 271 -3.88 3.63 -12.11
C LEU A 271 -3.49 2.19 -11.75
N HIS A 272 -3.40 1.88 -10.47
CA HIS A 272 -2.95 0.57 -9.99
C HIS A 272 -4.10 -0.27 -9.42
N PHE A 273 -3.94 -1.59 -9.51
CA PHE A 273 -4.68 -2.47 -8.61
C PHE A 273 -4.02 -2.40 -7.25
N GLU A 274 -4.76 -1.99 -6.26
CA GLU A 274 -4.32 -1.80 -4.88
C GLU A 274 -5.21 -2.58 -3.91
N ASP A 275 -4.76 -2.72 -2.66
CA ASP A 275 -5.56 -3.28 -1.59
C ASP A 275 -5.31 -2.62 -0.25
N GLY A 276 -6.25 -2.81 0.65
CA GLY A 276 -6.13 -2.40 2.03
C GLY A 276 -7.06 -3.21 2.94
N ALA A 277 -6.71 -3.27 4.21
CA ALA A 277 -7.58 -3.76 5.27
C ALA A 277 -8.11 -2.56 6.05
N TRP A 278 -9.42 -2.28 5.90
CA TRP A 278 -10.13 -1.31 6.73
C TRP A 278 -10.56 -1.99 8.02
N ILE A 279 -10.23 -1.37 9.15
CA ILE A 279 -10.37 -1.91 10.50
C ILE A 279 -11.18 -0.94 11.34
N TYR A 280 -12.20 -1.44 12.02
CA TYR A 280 -13.10 -0.63 12.83
C TYR A 280 -13.30 -1.23 14.23
N ARG A 281 -13.03 -0.43 15.27
CA ARG A 281 -13.19 -0.78 16.69
C ARG A 281 -12.54 -2.10 17.08
N ASN A 282 -11.33 -2.34 16.56
CA ASN A 282 -10.52 -3.51 16.86
C ASN A 282 -9.28 -3.09 17.67
N PRO A 283 -8.84 -3.87 18.66
CA PRO A 283 -7.67 -3.54 19.49
C PRO A 283 -6.38 -3.24 18.70
N VAL A 284 -6.20 -3.85 17.52
CA VAL A 284 -5.02 -3.62 16.66
C VAL A 284 -4.87 -2.15 16.21
N ILE A 285 -5.95 -1.36 16.26
CA ILE A 285 -5.90 0.08 15.96
C ILE A 285 -4.97 0.81 16.94
N GLY A 286 -4.99 0.39 18.21
CA GLY A 286 -4.03 0.88 19.21
C GLY A 286 -2.57 0.56 18.86
N GLU A 287 -2.31 -0.62 18.27
CA GLU A 287 -0.97 -1.02 17.82
C GLU A 287 -0.53 -0.18 16.61
N ILE A 288 -1.43 0.09 15.65
CA ILE A 288 -1.15 0.96 14.50
C ILE A 288 -0.82 2.39 14.97
N ARG A 289 -1.57 2.92 15.95
CA ARG A 289 -1.28 4.23 16.55
C ARG A 289 0.05 4.23 17.28
N GLN A 290 0.35 3.18 18.03
CA GLN A 290 1.62 3.05 18.75
C GLN A 290 2.79 2.98 17.78
N ASP A 291 2.69 2.19 16.71
CA ASP A 291 3.71 2.12 15.65
C ASP A 291 3.98 3.49 15.02
N PHE A 292 2.93 4.29 14.77
CA PHE A 292 3.08 5.67 14.30
C PHE A 292 3.83 6.53 15.33
N THR A 293 3.42 6.45 16.61
CA THR A 293 3.99 7.26 17.68
C THR A 293 5.46 6.92 17.94
N ASP A 294 5.80 5.64 17.97
CA ASP A 294 7.18 5.18 18.14
C ASP A 294 8.06 5.61 16.96
N THR A 295 7.50 5.53 15.73
CA THR A 295 8.21 5.97 14.53
C THR A 295 8.44 7.48 14.52
N LEU A 296 7.50 8.26 15.10
CA LEU A 296 7.59 9.71 15.18
C LEU A 296 8.80 10.19 15.97
N GLU A 297 9.28 9.40 16.93
CA GLU A 297 10.49 9.72 17.71
C GLU A 297 11.76 9.82 16.82
N PHE A 298 11.74 9.20 15.66
CA PHE A 298 12.84 9.22 14.68
C PHE A 298 12.62 10.23 13.54
N CYS A 299 11.61 11.08 13.66
CA CYS A 299 11.23 12.02 12.61
C CYS A 299 11.59 13.47 12.97
N GLU A 300 11.90 14.26 11.95
CA GLU A 300 12.03 15.70 12.09
C GLU A 300 10.77 16.42 11.59
N PRO A 301 10.25 17.42 12.33
CA PRO A 301 9.11 18.19 11.87
C PRO A 301 9.51 19.11 10.71
N VAL A 302 8.70 19.11 9.66
CA VAL A 302 8.83 20.08 8.57
C VAL A 302 8.18 21.39 8.98
N THR A 303 8.88 22.51 8.71
CA THR A 303 8.41 23.86 9.08
C THR A 303 8.06 24.70 7.86
N LEU A 304 7.21 25.71 8.04
CA LEU A 304 6.94 26.71 6.99
C LEU A 304 8.19 27.48 6.59
N GLU A 305 9.09 27.72 7.54
CA GLU A 305 10.37 28.39 7.28
C GLU A 305 11.23 27.56 6.32
N PHE A 306 11.32 26.26 6.53
CA PHE A 306 12.00 25.32 5.62
C PHE A 306 11.40 25.40 4.20
N CYS A 307 10.07 25.38 4.06
CA CYS A 307 9.40 25.44 2.75
C CYS A 307 9.68 26.77 2.04
N ARG A 308 9.56 27.89 2.74
CA ARG A 308 9.73 29.24 2.21
C ARG A 308 11.18 29.64 1.98
N GLY A 309 12.09 29.09 2.76
CA GLY A 309 13.53 29.31 2.63
C GLY A 309 14.19 28.67 1.42
N ARG A 310 13.44 27.85 0.65
CA ARG A 310 13.95 27.18 -0.55
C ARG A 310 14.27 28.16 -1.67
N ASN A 311 15.33 27.81 -2.44
CA ASN A 311 15.72 28.56 -3.62
C ASN A 311 14.52 28.71 -4.59
N VAL A 312 14.36 29.94 -5.14
CA VAL A 312 13.28 30.27 -6.08
C VAL A 312 13.23 29.35 -7.31
N VAL A 313 14.40 28.90 -7.79
CA VAL A 313 14.49 27.95 -8.91
C VAL A 313 13.85 26.59 -8.54
N ILE A 314 14.11 26.08 -7.33
CA ILE A 314 13.50 24.84 -6.83
C ILE A 314 11.99 25.00 -6.71
N ARG A 315 11.50 26.10 -6.16
CA ARG A 315 10.06 26.39 -6.03
C ARG A 315 9.37 26.50 -7.41
N ALA A 316 10.01 27.15 -8.38
CA ALA A 316 9.51 27.21 -9.75
C ALA A 316 9.46 25.80 -10.38
N LEU A 317 10.50 24.98 -10.22
CA LEU A 317 10.52 23.60 -10.69
C LEU A 317 9.38 22.78 -10.05
N GLN A 318 9.21 22.88 -8.74
CA GLN A 318 8.12 22.23 -8.01
C GLN A 318 6.73 22.62 -8.56
N SER A 319 6.51 23.92 -8.84
CA SER A 319 5.26 24.39 -9.42
C SER A 319 4.99 23.83 -10.83
N ILE A 320 6.04 23.73 -11.64
CA ILE A 320 5.95 23.11 -12.96
C ILE A 320 5.66 21.60 -12.82
N MET A 321 6.35 20.91 -11.93
CA MET A 321 6.14 19.47 -11.70
C MET A 321 4.71 19.16 -11.23
N ARG A 322 4.08 20.03 -10.43
CA ARG A 322 2.66 19.86 -10.03
C ARG A 322 1.70 19.81 -11.21
N LEU A 323 1.98 20.50 -12.34
CA LEU A 323 1.17 20.41 -13.55
C LEU A 323 1.20 19.02 -14.19
N PHE A 324 2.28 18.26 -13.95
CA PHE A 324 2.48 16.91 -14.46
C PHE A 324 2.25 15.81 -13.41
N ALA A 325 1.81 16.18 -12.22
CA ALA A 325 1.57 15.25 -11.12
C ALA A 325 0.71 14.02 -11.51
N PRO A 326 -0.39 14.17 -12.30
CA PRO A 326 -1.20 13.03 -12.74
C PRO A 326 -0.48 12.07 -13.70
N MET A 327 0.69 12.46 -14.22
CA MET A 327 1.47 11.66 -15.18
C MET A 327 2.67 10.95 -14.53
N LEU A 328 2.97 11.30 -13.28
CA LEU A 328 4.11 10.79 -12.51
C LEU A 328 3.67 9.69 -11.54
#